data_42be4d0d542efe01f4ace453e04bdcef
#
_entry.id   42be4d0d542efe01f4ace453e04bdcef
#
_cell.length_a   1.000
_cell.length_b   1.000
_cell.length_c   1.000
_cell.angle_alpha   90.00
_cell.angle_beta   90.00
_cell.angle_gamma   90.00
#
_symmetry.space_group_name_H-M   'P 1'
#
loop_
_entity.id
_entity.type
_entity.pdbx_description
1 polymer ?
#
loop_
_entity_poly.entity_id
_entity_poly.type
_entity_poly.pdbx_seq_one_letter_code
_entity_poly.pdbx_strand_id
1 'polypeptide(L)'
;SKKALGGEALDVVWNLTLAANIISANVEYGQIEKIEKISGVEAVLIETRYEPCVVKDNETTDPNMATSGSMIGSHVAWADGYTGAGSKVAIIDTGADTDHPSLDPDAFTYAVKDSGATPMTAADLTDTVLEQLNASKKMPGVTADQLYVNAKIPYGFNYVDDDLDIT
;
A
#
# COMPACT_ATOMS: atom_id res chain seq x y z
N SER A 1 20.18 22.91 -5.24
CA SER A 1 19.98 22.30 -3.92
C SER A 1 21.26 22.08 -3.14
N LYS A 2 22.34 21.41 -3.66
CA LYS A 2 23.61 21.23 -2.95
C LYS A 2 24.19 22.55 -2.41
N LYS A 3 24.06 23.67 -3.15
CA LYS A 3 24.54 24.98 -2.75
C LYS A 3 23.77 25.56 -1.55
N ALA A 4 22.46 25.28 -1.45
CA ALA A 4 21.62 25.76 -0.35
C ALA A 4 21.89 25.02 0.97
N LEU A 5 22.41 23.80 0.89
CA LEU A 5 22.75 22.93 2.02
C LEU A 5 24.26 22.93 2.36
N GLY A 6 24.99 23.99 1.97
CA GLY A 6 26.42 24.07 2.27
C GLY A 6 27.32 23.10 1.50
N GLY A 7 26.81 22.50 0.44
CA GLY A 7 27.53 21.51 -0.38
C GLY A 7 27.18 20.05 -0.06
N GLU A 8 26.44 19.79 0.99
CA GLU A 8 25.98 18.45 1.34
C GLU A 8 24.84 18.00 0.43
N ALA A 9 24.80 16.70 0.14
CA ALA A 9 23.68 16.08 -0.56
C ALA A 9 22.62 15.66 0.47
N LEU A 10 21.35 15.76 0.11
CA LEU A 10 20.28 15.13 0.91
C LEU A 10 20.48 13.62 0.93
N ASP A 11 20.38 13.04 2.11
CA ASP A 11 20.27 11.59 2.28
C ASP A 11 18.82 11.18 1.99
N VAL A 12 18.52 10.96 0.70
CA VAL A 12 17.18 10.68 0.20
C VAL A 12 16.84 9.23 0.48
N VAL A 13 15.80 9.01 1.26
CA VAL A 13 15.23 7.69 1.56
C VAL A 13 14.23 7.30 0.46
N TRP A 14 13.27 8.19 0.17
CA TRP A 14 12.23 7.95 -0.83
C TRP A 14 12.08 9.13 -1.79
N ASN A 15 11.80 8.81 -3.04
CA ASN A 15 11.41 9.78 -4.06
C ASN A 15 10.10 9.34 -4.70
N LEU A 16 8.99 9.92 -4.27
CA LEU A 16 7.63 9.57 -4.66
C LEU A 16 7.16 10.54 -5.73
N THR A 17 6.84 10.04 -6.92
CA THR A 17 6.47 10.86 -8.08
C THR A 17 5.17 10.45 -8.75
N LEU A 18 4.55 9.34 -8.31
CA LEU A 18 3.35 8.81 -8.96
C LEU A 18 2.07 9.51 -8.49
N ALA A 19 1.80 9.47 -7.19
CA ALA A 19 0.59 10.04 -6.60
C ALA A 19 0.84 11.41 -5.95
N ALA A 20 2.09 11.69 -5.59
CA ALA A 20 2.52 12.93 -4.97
C ALA A 20 3.95 13.25 -5.39
N ASN A 21 4.32 14.53 -5.37
CA ASN A 21 5.68 14.98 -5.59
C ASN A 21 6.37 15.20 -4.24
N ILE A 22 6.82 14.12 -3.63
CA ILE A 22 7.37 14.11 -2.27
C ILE A 22 8.75 13.44 -2.28
N ILE A 23 9.68 14.03 -1.53
CA ILE A 23 10.98 13.42 -1.22
C ILE A 23 11.04 13.22 0.29
N SER A 24 11.25 11.98 0.73
CA SER A 24 11.62 11.67 2.11
C SER A 24 13.14 11.61 2.23
N ALA A 25 13.69 12.26 3.23
CA ALA A 25 15.14 12.32 3.42
C ALA A 25 15.50 12.46 4.90
N ASN A 26 16.64 11.90 5.28
CA ASN A 26 17.24 12.15 6.57
C ASN A 26 17.98 13.49 6.52
N VAL A 27 17.61 14.41 7.39
CA VAL A 27 18.22 15.73 7.49
C VAL A 27 18.40 16.16 8.93
N GLU A 28 19.43 16.94 9.19
CA GLU A 28 19.58 17.60 10.49
C GLU A 28 18.47 18.64 10.69
N TYR A 29 17.91 18.70 11.90
CA TYR A 29 16.80 19.58 12.24
C TYR A 29 17.09 21.05 11.86
N GLY A 30 18.32 21.53 12.07
CA GLY A 30 18.74 22.89 11.71
C GLY A 30 18.78 23.20 10.21
N GLN A 31 18.60 22.20 9.34
CA GLN A 31 18.56 22.38 7.89
C GLN A 31 17.13 22.59 7.35
N ILE A 32 16.09 22.30 8.15
CA ILE A 32 14.69 22.36 7.73
C ILE A 32 14.35 23.73 7.13
N GLU A 33 14.63 24.81 7.85
CA GLU A 33 14.34 26.18 7.37
C GLU A 33 15.07 26.56 6.07
N LYS A 34 16.25 25.98 5.84
CA LYS A 34 17.00 26.19 4.60
C LYS A 34 16.39 25.44 3.43
N ILE A 35 15.85 24.25 3.70
CA ILE A 35 15.17 23.42 2.70
C ILE A 35 13.86 24.05 2.29
N GLU A 36 13.07 24.55 3.23
CA GLU A 36 11.81 25.27 2.98
C GLU A 36 11.98 26.49 2.05
N LYS A 37 13.13 27.15 2.14
CA LYS A 37 13.46 28.33 1.30
C LYS A 37 13.95 27.97 -0.10
N ILE A 38 14.11 26.68 -0.43
CA ILE A 38 14.52 26.25 -1.78
C ILE A 38 13.34 26.40 -2.74
N SER A 39 13.61 27.08 -3.86
CA SER A 39 12.57 27.21 -4.91
C SER A 39 12.09 25.85 -5.39
N GLY A 40 10.78 25.63 -5.37
CA GLY A 40 10.12 24.38 -5.72
C GLY A 40 9.81 23.46 -4.52
N VAL A 41 10.19 23.84 -3.31
CA VAL A 41 9.73 23.21 -2.08
C VAL A 41 8.50 23.97 -1.60
N GLU A 42 7.39 23.30 -1.45
CA GLU A 42 6.14 23.86 -0.97
C GLU A 42 6.05 23.84 0.56
N ALA A 43 6.44 22.71 1.14
CA ALA A 43 6.46 22.53 2.60
C ALA A 43 7.51 21.47 2.98
N VAL A 44 7.99 21.55 4.22
CA VAL A 44 8.79 20.50 4.86
C VAL A 44 8.05 20.01 6.08
N LEU A 45 7.76 18.72 6.13
CA LEU A 45 7.05 18.08 7.23
C LEU A 45 7.99 17.10 7.92
N ILE A 46 7.96 17.10 9.24
CA ILE A 46 8.67 16.08 10.02
C ILE A 46 7.81 14.82 10.03
N GLU A 47 8.40 13.71 9.62
CA GLU A 47 7.74 12.41 9.66
C GLU A 47 7.45 12.01 11.11
N THR A 48 6.21 11.63 11.38
CA THR A 48 5.81 11.08 12.67
C THR A 48 5.85 9.55 12.58
N ARG A 49 6.63 8.95 13.45
CA ARG A 49 6.63 7.49 13.58
C ARG A 49 5.37 7.05 14.32
N TYR A 50 4.60 6.19 13.69
CA TYR A 50 3.45 5.52 14.29
C TYR A 50 3.84 4.10 14.68
N GLU A 51 3.39 3.65 15.85
CA GLU A 51 3.52 2.26 16.24
C GLU A 51 2.21 1.53 15.97
N PRO A 52 2.25 0.25 15.55
CA PRO A 52 1.05 -0.55 15.34
C PRO A 52 0.22 -0.61 16.62
N CYS A 53 -1.10 -0.48 16.49
CA CYS A 53 -2.01 -0.82 17.57
C CYS A 53 -2.00 -2.33 17.76
N VAL A 54 -1.33 -2.80 18.80
CA VAL A 54 -1.36 -4.22 19.16
C VAL A 54 -2.74 -4.56 19.69
N VAL A 55 -3.54 -5.25 18.90
CA VAL A 55 -4.75 -5.91 19.40
C VAL A 55 -4.28 -7.10 20.21
N LYS A 56 -4.53 -7.08 21.54
CA LYS A 56 -4.29 -8.26 22.35
C LYS A 56 -5.26 -9.33 21.88
N ASP A 57 -4.74 -10.50 21.53
CA ASP A 57 -5.52 -11.68 21.22
C ASP A 57 -6.50 -11.96 22.36
N ASN A 58 -7.73 -11.58 22.18
CA ASN A 58 -8.82 -12.18 22.91
C ASN A 58 -9.19 -13.42 22.10
N GLU A 59 -9.07 -14.58 22.74
CA GLU A 59 -9.42 -15.91 22.20
C GLU A 59 -10.92 -16.04 21.85
N THR A 60 -11.51 -15.05 21.23
CA THR A 60 -12.91 -15.12 20.78
C THR A 60 -12.95 -15.48 19.31
N THR A 61 -13.56 -16.61 19.01
CA THR A 61 -13.84 -17.07 17.65
C THR A 61 -14.93 -16.25 16.94
N ASP A 62 -15.52 -15.28 17.63
CA ASP A 62 -16.55 -14.40 17.07
C ASP A 62 -15.90 -13.23 16.33
N PRO A 63 -16.19 -13.06 15.03
CA PRO A 63 -15.70 -11.91 14.29
C PRO A 63 -16.29 -10.63 14.89
N ASN A 64 -15.45 -9.77 15.43
CA ASN A 64 -15.84 -8.47 15.99
C ASN A 64 -16.50 -7.52 14.96
N MET A 65 -16.61 -7.94 13.71
CA MET A 65 -17.18 -7.19 12.59
C MET A 65 -18.68 -7.39 12.39
N ALA A 66 -19.32 -8.36 13.07
CA ALA A 66 -20.74 -8.66 12.90
C ALA A 66 -21.65 -7.45 13.20
N THR A 67 -21.30 -6.68 14.23
CA THR A 67 -22.03 -5.46 14.59
C THR A 67 -21.59 -4.27 13.73
N SER A 68 -20.31 -4.16 13.41
CA SER A 68 -19.75 -3.04 12.64
C SER A 68 -20.34 -2.95 11.24
N GLY A 69 -20.50 -4.07 10.54
CA GLY A 69 -21.13 -4.12 9.22
C GLY A 69 -22.55 -3.60 9.23
N SER A 70 -23.32 -3.93 10.28
CA SER A 70 -24.69 -3.42 10.46
C SER A 70 -24.73 -1.92 10.76
N MET A 71 -23.79 -1.44 11.58
CA MET A 71 -23.70 -0.01 11.96
C MET A 71 -23.43 0.90 10.77
N ILE A 72 -22.54 0.49 9.86
CA ILE A 72 -22.20 1.28 8.66
C ILE A 72 -23.16 1.04 7.49
N GLY A 73 -24.11 0.11 7.62
CA GLY A 73 -25.10 -0.17 6.59
C GLY A 73 -24.56 -0.89 5.35
N SER A 74 -23.41 -1.57 5.44
CA SER A 74 -22.80 -2.25 4.30
C SER A 74 -23.75 -3.26 3.61
N HIS A 75 -24.58 -3.96 4.39
CA HIS A 75 -25.57 -4.90 3.87
C HIS A 75 -26.63 -4.23 2.97
N VAL A 76 -26.96 -2.96 3.21
CA VAL A 76 -27.90 -2.20 2.37
C VAL A 76 -27.27 -1.91 1.02
N ALA A 77 -26.02 -1.45 1.02
CA ALA A 77 -25.27 -1.20 -0.21
C ALA A 77 -25.14 -2.48 -1.06
N TRP A 78 -24.86 -3.62 -0.43
CA TRP A 78 -24.78 -4.90 -1.14
C TRP A 78 -26.12 -5.36 -1.69
N ALA A 79 -27.21 -5.17 -0.95
CA ALA A 79 -28.57 -5.48 -1.42
C ALA A 79 -28.97 -4.63 -2.64
N ASP A 80 -28.46 -3.40 -2.72
CA ASP A 80 -28.64 -2.50 -3.84
C ASP A 80 -27.65 -2.77 -5.02
N GLY A 81 -26.81 -3.81 -4.91
CA GLY A 81 -25.88 -4.24 -5.93
C GLY A 81 -24.49 -3.56 -5.89
N TYR A 82 -24.25 -2.69 -4.92
CA TYR A 82 -22.94 -2.03 -4.76
C TYR A 82 -21.95 -2.94 -4.02
N THR A 83 -21.37 -3.88 -4.69
CA THR A 83 -20.46 -4.89 -4.12
C THR A 83 -18.97 -4.47 -4.15
N GLY A 84 -18.65 -3.38 -4.84
CA GLY A 84 -17.27 -2.97 -5.07
C GLY A 84 -16.53 -3.80 -6.14
N ALA A 85 -17.24 -4.66 -6.88
CA ALA A 85 -16.62 -5.45 -7.95
C ALA A 85 -15.88 -4.56 -8.96
N GLY A 86 -14.62 -4.92 -9.29
CA GLY A 86 -13.74 -4.13 -10.17
C GLY A 86 -13.03 -2.96 -9.50
N SER A 87 -13.35 -2.63 -8.25
CA SER A 87 -12.63 -1.59 -7.50
C SER A 87 -11.26 -2.12 -7.05
N LYS A 88 -10.26 -1.22 -7.08
CA LYS A 88 -8.91 -1.48 -6.56
C LYS A 88 -8.70 -0.65 -5.30
N VAL A 89 -8.31 -1.31 -4.23
CA VAL A 89 -8.07 -0.67 -2.92
C VAL A 89 -6.64 -0.95 -2.51
N ALA A 90 -5.88 0.09 -2.20
CA ALA A 90 -4.57 -0.04 -1.58
C ALA A 90 -4.74 -0.08 -0.06
N ILE A 91 -4.15 -1.08 0.58
CA ILE A 91 -4.10 -1.22 2.03
C ILE A 91 -2.65 -1.03 2.43
N ILE A 92 -2.41 -0.07 3.32
CA ILE A 92 -1.10 0.21 3.89
C ILE A 92 -1.19 -0.18 5.36
N ASP A 93 -0.55 -1.29 5.69
CA ASP A 93 -0.65 -1.93 7.00
C ASP A 93 0.69 -2.56 7.40
N THR A 94 0.73 -3.15 8.58
CA THR A 94 1.90 -3.85 9.13
C THR A 94 1.99 -5.31 8.73
N GLY A 95 1.00 -5.82 7.97
CA GLY A 95 0.91 -7.18 7.45
C GLY A 95 -0.54 -7.54 7.09
N ALA A 96 -0.71 -8.63 6.37
CA ALA A 96 -2.00 -9.15 5.97
C ALA A 96 -2.05 -10.67 6.17
N ASP A 97 -3.07 -11.16 6.86
CA ASP A 97 -3.37 -12.59 6.92
C ASP A 97 -3.97 -13.04 5.58
N THR A 98 -3.09 -13.39 4.64
CA THR A 98 -3.48 -13.76 3.27
C THR A 98 -4.28 -15.05 3.20
N ASP A 99 -4.21 -15.89 4.23
CA ASP A 99 -4.93 -17.16 4.37
C ASP A 99 -6.31 -17.01 5.03
N HIS A 100 -6.65 -15.78 5.46
CA HIS A 100 -7.94 -15.51 6.09
C HIS A 100 -9.11 -15.83 5.13
N PRO A 101 -10.18 -16.54 5.58
CA PRO A 101 -11.30 -16.91 4.72
C PRO A 101 -11.98 -15.75 3.97
N SER A 102 -11.96 -14.55 4.51
CA SER A 102 -12.48 -13.33 3.82
C SER A 102 -11.65 -12.91 2.61
N LEU A 103 -10.43 -13.44 2.47
CA LEU A 103 -9.50 -13.15 1.38
C LEU A 103 -9.38 -14.33 0.40
N ASP A 104 -10.30 -15.30 0.48
CA ASP A 104 -10.34 -16.47 -0.39
C ASP A 104 -10.38 -16.05 -1.88
N PRO A 105 -9.35 -16.38 -2.67
CA PRO A 105 -9.26 -16.00 -4.07
C PRO A 105 -10.27 -16.69 -4.97
N ASP A 106 -10.74 -17.89 -4.62
CA ASP A 106 -11.70 -18.65 -5.41
C ASP A 106 -13.10 -18.04 -5.27
N ALA A 107 -13.52 -17.73 -4.04
CA ALA A 107 -14.76 -17.02 -3.78
C ALA A 107 -14.78 -15.64 -4.44
N PHE A 108 -13.66 -14.90 -4.37
CA PHE A 108 -13.50 -13.62 -5.04
C PHE A 108 -13.60 -13.76 -6.56
N THR A 109 -12.89 -14.72 -7.14
CA THR A 109 -12.88 -14.97 -8.60
C THR A 109 -14.29 -15.29 -9.10
N TYR A 110 -15.04 -16.10 -8.36
CA TYR A 110 -16.44 -16.38 -8.68
C TYR A 110 -17.29 -15.09 -8.69
N ALA A 111 -17.25 -14.31 -7.61
CA ALA A 111 -18.03 -13.08 -7.47
C ALA A 111 -17.69 -12.03 -8.53
N VAL A 112 -16.41 -11.88 -8.89
CA VAL A 112 -15.96 -10.95 -9.93
C VAL A 112 -16.47 -11.37 -11.30
N LYS A 113 -16.40 -12.65 -11.65
CA LYS A 113 -16.94 -13.18 -12.91
C LYS A 113 -18.44 -13.04 -13.00
N ASP A 114 -19.17 -13.29 -11.89
CA ASP A 114 -20.61 -13.12 -11.83
C ASP A 114 -21.02 -11.66 -12.07
N SER A 115 -20.23 -10.71 -11.61
CA SER A 115 -20.41 -9.26 -11.89
C SER A 115 -20.03 -8.84 -13.32
N GLY A 116 -19.52 -9.76 -14.16
CA GLY A 116 -19.06 -9.48 -15.52
C GLY A 116 -17.67 -8.84 -15.60
N ALA A 117 -16.96 -8.73 -14.48
CA ALA A 117 -15.59 -8.24 -14.45
C ALA A 117 -14.56 -9.38 -14.62
N THR A 118 -13.30 -9.00 -14.88
CA THR A 118 -12.18 -9.95 -15.00
C THR A 118 -11.23 -9.75 -13.82
N PRO A 119 -10.91 -10.80 -13.07
CA PRO A 119 -9.90 -10.72 -12.02
C PRO A 119 -8.53 -10.37 -12.61
N MET A 120 -7.73 -9.62 -11.86
CA MET A 120 -6.32 -9.39 -12.22
C MET A 120 -5.52 -10.67 -12.14
N THR A 121 -4.53 -10.76 -13.00
CA THR A 121 -3.54 -11.86 -13.08
C THR A 121 -2.13 -11.29 -13.00
N ALA A 122 -1.13 -12.15 -12.86
CA ALA A 122 0.27 -11.73 -12.91
C ALA A 122 0.63 -11.00 -14.22
N ALA A 123 -0.02 -11.34 -15.35
CA ALA A 123 0.22 -10.69 -16.63
C ALA A 123 -0.21 -9.20 -16.66
N ASP A 124 -1.07 -8.78 -15.73
CA ASP A 124 -1.47 -7.37 -15.59
C ASP A 124 -0.41 -6.54 -14.84
N LEU A 125 0.56 -7.20 -14.16
CA LEU A 125 1.70 -6.58 -13.51
C LEU A 125 2.86 -6.43 -14.50
N THR A 126 2.70 -5.54 -15.48
CA THR A 126 3.72 -5.26 -16.50
C THR A 126 4.97 -4.62 -15.89
N ASP A 127 6.08 -4.60 -16.64
CA ASP A 127 7.33 -3.94 -16.21
C ASP A 127 7.08 -2.48 -15.82
N THR A 128 6.24 -1.78 -16.56
CA THR A 128 5.86 -0.39 -16.24
C THR A 128 5.13 -0.31 -14.89
N VAL A 129 4.24 -1.26 -14.61
CA VAL A 129 3.56 -1.32 -13.30
C VAL A 129 4.55 -1.63 -12.18
N LEU A 130 5.48 -2.57 -12.39
CA LEU A 130 6.52 -2.89 -11.42
C LEU A 130 7.41 -1.67 -11.11
N GLU A 131 7.76 -0.89 -12.12
CA GLU A 131 8.52 0.36 -11.93
C GLU A 131 7.70 1.42 -11.18
N GLN A 132 6.43 1.58 -11.52
CA GLN A 132 5.52 2.51 -10.83
C GLN A 132 5.34 2.15 -9.36
N LEU A 133 5.22 0.87 -9.05
CA LEU A 133 5.17 0.36 -7.69
C LEU A 133 6.52 0.44 -6.97
N ASN A 134 7.58 0.82 -7.67
CA ASN A 134 8.95 0.88 -7.17
C ASN A 134 9.54 -0.48 -6.74
N ALA A 135 8.82 -1.57 -6.99
CA ALA A 135 9.25 -2.92 -6.59
C ALA A 135 10.55 -3.34 -7.27
N SER A 136 10.70 -3.07 -8.57
CA SER A 136 11.89 -3.41 -9.34
C SER A 136 13.16 -2.68 -8.87
N LYS A 137 13.04 -1.50 -8.23
CA LYS A 137 14.16 -0.76 -7.64
C LYS A 137 14.54 -1.29 -6.27
N LYS A 138 13.54 -1.75 -5.51
CA LYS A 138 13.73 -2.32 -4.17
C LYS A 138 14.24 -3.75 -4.23
N MET A 139 13.73 -4.53 -5.16
CA MET A 139 14.11 -5.92 -5.38
C MET A 139 14.48 -6.12 -6.86
N PRO A 140 15.73 -5.79 -7.28
CA PRO A 140 16.15 -5.88 -8.67
C PRO A 140 15.97 -7.30 -9.24
N GLY A 141 15.27 -7.38 -10.37
CA GLY A 141 14.99 -8.66 -11.03
C GLY A 141 13.73 -9.37 -10.53
N VAL A 142 12.95 -8.75 -9.63
CA VAL A 142 11.62 -9.26 -9.27
C VAL A 142 10.73 -9.34 -10.52
N THR A 143 10.01 -10.45 -10.66
CA THR A 143 9.10 -10.66 -11.77
C THR A 143 7.65 -10.45 -11.33
N ALA A 144 6.76 -10.29 -12.32
CA ALA A 144 5.32 -10.17 -12.09
C ALA A 144 4.77 -11.40 -11.34
N ASP A 145 5.21 -12.60 -11.72
CA ASP A 145 4.77 -13.84 -11.07
C ASP A 145 5.19 -13.94 -9.60
N GLN A 146 6.33 -13.34 -9.24
CA GLN A 146 6.79 -13.32 -7.85
C GLN A 146 6.02 -12.31 -7.00
N LEU A 147 5.62 -11.17 -7.59
CA LEU A 147 4.84 -10.14 -6.91
C LEU A 147 3.36 -10.45 -6.80
N TYR A 148 2.84 -11.25 -7.72
CA TYR A 148 1.43 -11.63 -7.73
C TYR A 148 1.13 -12.63 -6.62
N VAL A 149 0.29 -12.24 -5.67
CA VAL A 149 -0.11 -13.12 -4.57
C VAL A 149 -1.28 -14.01 -4.99
N ASN A 150 -2.42 -13.43 -5.30
CA ASN A 150 -3.60 -14.15 -5.79
C ASN A 150 -4.62 -13.18 -6.43
N ALA A 151 -5.75 -13.70 -6.90
CA ALA A 151 -6.77 -12.88 -7.56
C ALA A 151 -7.41 -11.82 -6.65
N LYS A 152 -7.52 -12.07 -5.34
CA LYS A 152 -8.06 -11.13 -4.35
C LYS A 152 -7.03 -10.10 -3.94
N ILE A 153 -5.78 -10.53 -3.81
CA ILE A 153 -4.63 -9.69 -3.46
C ILE A 153 -3.64 -9.78 -4.62
N PRO A 154 -3.86 -9.05 -5.73
CA PRO A 154 -3.03 -9.20 -6.92
C PRO A 154 -1.62 -8.63 -6.76
N TYR A 155 -1.39 -7.83 -5.72
CA TYR A 155 -0.09 -7.25 -5.44
C TYR A 155 0.11 -7.12 -3.93
N GLY A 156 1.28 -7.51 -3.47
CA GLY A 156 1.74 -7.27 -2.10
C GLY A 156 3.25 -7.10 -2.08
N PHE A 157 3.75 -6.18 -1.27
CA PHE A 157 5.18 -5.92 -1.11
C PHE A 157 5.47 -5.32 0.26
N ASN A 158 6.45 -5.87 0.95
CA ASN A 158 6.95 -5.36 2.22
C ASN A 158 7.99 -4.27 1.96
N TYR A 159 7.59 -3.02 2.12
CA TYR A 159 8.45 -1.85 1.90
C TYR A 159 9.37 -1.55 3.07
N VAL A 160 9.22 -2.22 4.19
CA VAL A 160 10.09 -2.07 5.37
C VAL A 160 11.36 -2.89 5.19
N ASP A 161 11.20 -4.16 4.82
CA ASP A 161 12.30 -5.11 4.67
C ASP A 161 12.73 -5.29 3.21
N ASP A 162 12.01 -4.64 2.26
CA ASP A 162 12.23 -4.72 0.82
C ASP A 162 12.16 -6.17 0.29
N ASP A 163 11.13 -6.91 0.72
CA ASP A 163 10.90 -8.30 0.33
C ASP A 163 9.44 -8.60 -0.06
N LEU A 164 9.10 -9.87 -0.26
CA LEU A 164 7.78 -10.33 -0.70
C LEU A 164 6.92 -10.87 0.46
N ASP A 165 7.43 -10.91 1.68
CA ASP A 165 6.68 -11.34 2.85
C ASP A 165 5.78 -10.22 3.34
N ILE A 166 4.49 -10.38 3.09
CA ILE A 166 3.45 -9.42 3.49
C ILE A 166 2.58 -9.92 4.65
N THR A 167 2.98 -11.03 5.30
CA THR A 167 2.23 -11.65 6.43
C THR A 167 2.69 -11.16 7.78
#